data_bdac1643b00bf4a7c0fa47695a858c27
#
_entry.id   bdac1643b00bf4a7c0fa47695a858c27
#
_cell.length_a   1.000
_cell.length_b   1.000
_cell.length_c   1.000
_cell.angle_alpha   90.00
_cell.angle_beta   90.00
_cell.angle_gamma   90.00
#
_symmetry.space_group_name_H-M   'P 1'
#
loop_
_entity.id
_entity.type
_entity.pdbx_description
1 polymer ?
#
loop_
_entity_poly.entity_id
_entity_poly.type
_entity_poly.pdbx_seq_one_letter_code
_entity_poly.pdbx_strand_id
1 'polypeptide(L)'
;MGVVLLAEAGPRSHSRRVPNLAVILLLTGVVHCLDTAAYASRIAGVRTGRLALTGALFNIVALASRVAYTLQAPLLGLAVDRLVRQEQLGGLARDFHVIIGAATLGTLLGAMLVPTFAAVFSRAALAYEFHGSFPALLLHTLSLRGFSRIGQHLRVPLPESIRKAGRFRLPRSFLLLNVIVTAVYTVGISATMYASALKPDLARTATTLSGVINGIGTLLLVLLIDPVSALITDQALRGNRPSAEVSHIVVWQVVGRLIGTLVAQLLFLPAALFVVRLAQLLP
;
A
#
# COMPACT_ATOMS: atom_id res chain seq x y z
N MET A 1 -16.15 12.06 30.49
CA MET A 1 -15.17 13.04 30.96
C MET A 1 -14.07 12.25 31.66
N GLY A 2 -12.95 11.95 31.03
CA GLY A 2 -11.89 11.08 31.58
C GLY A 2 -10.90 10.49 30.56
N VAL A 3 -10.71 11.10 29.39
CA VAL A 3 -9.81 10.56 28.32
C VAL A 3 -8.52 11.41 28.15
N VAL A 4 -8.33 12.48 28.92
CA VAL A 4 -7.21 13.44 28.70
C VAL A 4 -6.00 13.20 29.63
N LEU A 5 -6.02 12.23 30.54
CA LEU A 5 -5.02 12.11 31.63
C LEU A 5 -4.00 10.97 31.48
N LEU A 6 -3.66 10.52 30.27
CA LEU A 6 -2.51 9.63 30.06
C LEU A 6 -1.26 10.36 29.52
N ALA A 7 -1.20 11.68 29.65
CA ALA A 7 -0.05 12.49 29.22
C ALA A 7 0.88 12.92 30.37
N GLU A 8 0.61 12.54 31.63
CA GLU A 8 1.54 12.89 32.71
C GLU A 8 2.44 11.72 33.07
N ALA A 9 3.69 11.94 32.78
CA ALA A 9 4.84 11.09 32.97
C ALA A 9 5.08 10.76 34.44
N GLY A 10 4.88 9.49 34.78
CA GLY A 10 5.62 8.87 35.88
C GLY A 10 7.09 8.66 35.49
N PRO A 11 8.02 8.39 36.44
CA PRO A 11 9.46 8.46 36.24
C PRO A 11 9.92 7.50 35.14
N ARG A 12 10.66 8.05 34.17
CA ARG A 12 11.41 7.46 33.05
C ARG A 12 11.33 5.92 32.93
N SER A 13 10.18 5.38 32.55
CA SER A 13 10.12 4.02 32.04
C SER A 13 10.88 4.04 30.69
N HIS A 14 11.88 3.19 30.56
CA HIS A 14 12.58 2.97 29.31
C HIS A 14 11.51 2.64 28.26
N SER A 15 11.19 3.59 27.39
CA SER A 15 10.28 3.39 26.25
C SER A 15 10.85 2.26 25.40
N ARG A 16 10.38 1.03 25.62
CA ARG A 16 10.77 -0.08 24.77
C ARG A 16 10.00 0.04 23.47
N ARG A 17 10.73 -0.11 22.37
CA ARG A 17 10.16 -0.11 21.03
C ARG A 17 9.35 -1.40 20.79
N VAL A 18 8.40 -1.34 19.87
CA VAL A 18 7.70 -2.51 19.35
C VAL A 18 8.72 -3.61 19.00
N PRO A 19 8.62 -4.82 19.59
CA PRO A 19 9.51 -5.91 19.25
C PRO A 19 9.49 -6.21 17.76
N ASN A 20 10.66 -6.48 17.18
CA ASN A 20 10.84 -6.72 15.74
C ASN A 20 10.38 -5.55 14.84
N LEU A 21 10.41 -4.31 15.35
CA LEU A 21 10.00 -3.11 14.61
C LEU A 21 10.67 -3.04 13.23
N ALA A 22 11.97 -3.37 13.14
CA ALA A 22 12.69 -3.34 11.86
C ALA A 22 12.08 -4.26 10.80
N VAL A 23 11.65 -5.46 11.19
CA VAL A 23 10.98 -6.42 10.28
C VAL A 23 9.62 -5.87 9.83
N ILE A 24 8.86 -5.29 10.76
CA ILE A 24 7.56 -4.69 10.47
C ILE A 24 7.72 -3.50 9.52
N LEU A 25 8.72 -2.63 9.75
CA LEU A 25 9.02 -1.50 8.87
C LEU A 25 9.40 -1.95 7.46
N LEU A 26 10.24 -2.99 7.36
CA LEU A 26 10.65 -3.57 6.09
C LEU A 26 9.44 -4.14 5.33
N LEU A 27 8.62 -4.96 5.99
CA LEU A 27 7.41 -5.52 5.38
C LEU A 27 6.45 -4.43 4.91
N THR A 28 6.19 -3.42 5.75
CA THR A 28 5.35 -2.27 5.39
C THR A 28 5.90 -1.54 4.17
N GLY A 29 7.20 -1.24 4.17
CA GLY A 29 7.87 -0.56 3.05
C GLY A 29 7.78 -1.37 1.76
N VAL A 30 8.07 -2.67 1.82
CA VAL A 30 8.00 -3.59 0.66
C VAL A 30 6.58 -3.68 0.10
N VAL A 31 5.57 -3.87 0.96
CA VAL A 31 4.17 -3.93 0.54
C VAL A 31 3.77 -2.66 -0.21
N HIS A 32 4.02 -1.49 0.38
CA HIS A 32 3.65 -0.22 -0.25
C HIS A 32 4.45 0.08 -1.51
N CYS A 33 5.71 -0.36 -1.58
CA CYS A 33 6.55 -0.28 -2.77
C CYS A 33 5.98 -1.14 -3.91
N LEU A 34 5.68 -2.41 -3.66
CA LEU A 34 5.13 -3.34 -4.64
C LEU A 34 3.75 -2.88 -5.15
N ASP A 35 2.86 -2.51 -4.25
CA ASP A 35 1.53 -2.01 -4.61
C ASP A 35 1.59 -0.76 -5.49
N THR A 36 2.55 0.14 -5.23
CA THR A 36 2.71 1.35 -6.04
C THR A 36 3.33 1.03 -7.38
N ALA A 37 4.37 0.19 -7.41
CA ALA A 37 5.03 -0.23 -8.64
C ALA A 37 4.10 -1.07 -9.55
N ALA A 38 3.12 -1.77 -8.97
CA ALA A 38 2.15 -2.57 -9.73
C ALA A 38 1.31 -1.74 -10.72
N TYR A 39 1.10 -0.45 -10.48
CA TYR A 39 0.43 0.44 -11.44
C TYR A 39 1.13 0.50 -12.81
N ALA A 40 2.43 0.17 -12.86
CA ALA A 40 3.19 0.06 -14.09
C ALA A 40 2.64 -0.97 -15.09
N SER A 41 1.85 -1.94 -14.64
CA SER A 41 1.20 -2.95 -15.48
C SER A 41 0.32 -2.34 -16.57
N ARG A 42 -0.33 -1.22 -16.28
CA ARG A 42 -1.18 -0.50 -17.25
C ARG A 42 -0.35 0.10 -18.39
N ILE A 43 0.80 0.69 -18.06
CA ILE A 43 1.75 1.21 -19.06
C ILE A 43 2.28 0.05 -19.91
N ALA A 44 2.65 -1.06 -19.28
CA ALA A 44 3.13 -2.25 -19.97
C ALA A 44 2.06 -2.84 -20.91
N GLY A 45 0.80 -2.88 -20.44
CA GLY A 45 -0.34 -3.40 -21.21
C GLY A 45 -0.54 -2.64 -22.51
N VAL A 46 -0.54 -1.31 -22.48
CA VAL A 46 -0.68 -0.49 -23.69
C VAL A 46 0.54 -0.60 -24.59
N ARG A 47 1.76 -0.65 -24.03
CA ARG A 47 3.00 -0.79 -24.81
C ARG A 47 3.08 -2.12 -25.56
N THR A 48 2.56 -3.19 -25.00
CA THR A 48 2.65 -4.55 -25.55
C THR A 48 1.40 -5.00 -26.30
N GLY A 49 0.29 -4.28 -26.15
CA GLY A 49 -1.01 -4.72 -26.65
C GLY A 49 -1.64 -5.84 -25.82
N ARG A 50 -1.08 -6.21 -24.66
CA ARG A 50 -1.42 -7.42 -23.89
C ARG A 50 -2.02 -7.09 -22.53
N LEU A 51 -3.15 -6.39 -22.47
CA LEU A 51 -3.79 -5.96 -21.23
C LEU A 51 -4.13 -7.13 -20.28
N ALA A 52 -4.61 -8.24 -20.82
CA ALA A 52 -4.96 -9.41 -20.00
C ALA A 52 -3.74 -10.00 -19.28
N LEU A 53 -2.62 -10.16 -19.97
CA LEU A 53 -1.39 -10.69 -19.37
C LEU A 53 -0.77 -9.73 -18.36
N THR A 54 -0.72 -8.44 -18.66
CA THR A 54 -0.18 -7.44 -17.73
C THR A 54 -1.12 -7.23 -16.53
N GLY A 55 -2.43 -7.42 -16.71
CA GLY A 55 -3.41 -7.46 -15.62
C GLY A 55 -3.20 -8.68 -14.71
N ALA A 56 -2.89 -9.85 -15.28
CA ALA A 56 -2.55 -11.03 -14.50
C ALA A 56 -1.24 -10.83 -13.69
N LEU A 57 -0.23 -10.19 -14.28
CA LEU A 57 1.00 -9.81 -13.56
C LEU A 57 0.72 -8.82 -12.42
N PHE A 58 -0.15 -7.83 -12.63
CA PHE A 58 -0.62 -6.95 -11.58
C PHE A 58 -1.24 -7.74 -10.42
N ASN A 59 -2.15 -8.68 -10.72
CA ASN A 59 -2.82 -9.50 -9.71
C ASN A 59 -1.82 -10.37 -8.91
N ILE A 60 -0.79 -10.91 -9.55
CA ILE A 60 0.26 -11.68 -8.87
C ILE A 60 1.03 -10.80 -7.88
N VAL A 61 1.43 -9.59 -8.28
CA VAL A 61 2.12 -8.66 -7.38
C VAL A 61 1.21 -8.21 -6.25
N ALA A 62 -0.05 -7.88 -6.55
CA ALA A 62 -1.05 -7.52 -5.55
C ALA A 62 -1.31 -8.65 -4.56
N LEU A 63 -1.36 -9.91 -5.02
CA LEU A 63 -1.50 -11.08 -4.15
C LEU A 63 -0.29 -11.24 -3.23
N ALA A 64 0.92 -11.10 -3.75
CA ALA A 64 2.15 -11.14 -2.94
C ALA A 64 2.16 -10.06 -1.86
N SER A 65 1.75 -8.83 -2.19
CA SER A 65 1.59 -7.75 -1.22
C SER A 65 0.56 -8.09 -0.14
N ARG A 66 -0.59 -8.67 -0.52
CA ARG A 66 -1.62 -9.08 0.45
C ARG A 66 -1.14 -10.17 1.39
N VAL A 67 -0.39 -11.16 0.89
CA VAL A 67 0.23 -12.21 1.73
C VAL A 67 1.21 -11.58 2.73
N ALA A 68 2.09 -10.68 2.27
CA ALA A 68 3.03 -9.97 3.15
C ALA A 68 2.28 -9.13 4.21
N TYR A 69 1.20 -8.47 3.83
CA TYR A 69 0.34 -7.70 4.76
C TYR A 69 -0.35 -8.59 5.79
N THR A 70 -0.81 -9.78 5.38
CA THR A 70 -1.41 -10.78 6.28
C THR A 70 -0.38 -11.31 7.29
N LEU A 71 0.88 -11.50 6.87
CA LEU A 71 1.97 -11.90 7.77
C LEU A 71 2.37 -10.79 8.76
N GLN A 72 2.20 -9.54 8.40
CA GLN A 72 2.49 -8.40 9.27
C GLN A 72 1.53 -8.31 10.47
N ALA A 73 0.26 -8.66 10.29
CA ALA A 73 -0.76 -8.53 11.34
C ALA A 73 -0.44 -9.35 12.61
N PRO A 74 -0.09 -10.67 12.54
CA PRO A 74 0.31 -11.42 13.73
C PRO A 74 1.60 -10.90 14.38
N LEU A 75 2.56 -10.38 13.59
CA LEU A 75 3.79 -9.80 14.14
C LEU A 75 3.49 -8.55 14.97
N LEU A 76 2.61 -7.67 14.47
CA LEU A 76 2.13 -6.51 15.21
C LEU A 76 1.33 -6.92 16.44
N GLY A 77 0.42 -7.88 16.32
CA GLY A 77 -0.38 -8.40 17.44
C GLY A 77 0.50 -8.91 18.57
N LEU A 78 1.44 -9.79 18.28
CA LEU A 78 2.41 -10.30 19.27
C LEU A 78 3.21 -9.19 19.94
N ALA A 79 3.60 -8.17 19.19
CA ALA A 79 4.35 -7.04 19.71
C ALA A 79 3.50 -6.19 20.66
N VAL A 80 2.27 -5.88 20.27
CA VAL A 80 1.31 -5.12 21.08
C VAL A 80 0.95 -5.90 22.34
N ASP A 81 0.63 -7.19 22.24
CA ASP A 81 0.29 -8.05 23.39
C ASP A 81 1.41 -8.09 24.43
N ARG A 82 2.68 -8.12 24.01
CA ARG A 82 3.83 -8.08 24.92
C ARG A 82 3.90 -6.76 25.66
N LEU A 83 3.72 -5.63 24.95
CA LEU A 83 3.78 -4.29 25.54
C LEU A 83 2.61 -4.06 26.50
N VAL A 84 1.41 -4.54 26.17
CA VAL A 84 0.23 -4.50 27.04
C VAL A 84 0.48 -5.28 28.34
N ARG A 85 0.95 -6.54 28.23
CA ARG A 85 1.25 -7.37 29.41
C ARG A 85 2.36 -6.80 30.30
N GLN A 86 3.26 -6.02 29.75
CA GLN A 86 4.37 -5.39 30.47
C GLN A 86 4.02 -3.98 30.96
N GLU A 87 2.81 -3.50 30.70
CA GLU A 87 2.36 -2.11 30.99
C GLU A 87 3.27 -1.05 30.38
N GLN A 88 3.89 -1.36 29.22
CA GLN A 88 4.89 -0.52 28.56
C GLN A 88 4.33 0.13 27.28
N LEU A 89 3.22 0.83 27.41
CA LEU A 89 2.55 1.49 26.28
C LEU A 89 3.19 2.85 25.89
N GLY A 90 4.12 3.34 26.72
CA GLY A 90 4.83 4.57 26.46
C GLY A 90 5.61 4.50 25.14
N GLY A 91 5.28 5.39 24.18
CA GLY A 91 5.91 5.43 22.86
C GLY A 91 5.25 4.56 21.78
N LEU A 92 4.25 3.72 22.11
CA LEU A 92 3.58 2.87 21.13
C LEU A 92 2.96 3.66 19.98
N ALA A 93 2.32 4.81 20.27
CA ALA A 93 1.78 5.69 19.23
C ALA A 93 2.88 6.18 18.27
N ARG A 94 4.06 6.55 18.80
CA ARG A 94 5.21 6.97 17.99
C ARG A 94 5.69 5.83 17.08
N ASP A 95 5.76 4.61 17.59
CA ASP A 95 6.19 3.45 16.79
C ASP A 95 5.20 3.18 15.64
N PHE A 96 3.90 3.34 15.86
CA PHE A 96 2.91 3.25 14.79
C PHE A 96 3.05 4.38 13.76
N HIS A 97 3.35 5.62 14.19
CA HIS A 97 3.68 6.70 13.25
C HIS A 97 4.92 6.35 12.39
N VAL A 98 5.94 5.73 12.98
CA VAL A 98 7.13 5.26 12.23
C VAL A 98 6.75 4.17 11.24
N ILE A 99 5.85 3.24 11.59
CA ILE A 99 5.34 2.20 10.68
C ILE A 99 4.59 2.84 9.50
N ILE A 100 3.70 3.80 9.75
CA ILE A 100 3.01 4.55 8.68
C ILE A 100 4.03 5.35 7.85
N GLY A 101 5.08 5.88 8.47
CA GLY A 101 6.20 6.52 7.76
C GLY A 101 6.92 5.57 6.79
N ALA A 102 7.11 4.30 7.19
CA ALA A 102 7.66 3.28 6.30
C ALA A 102 6.74 3.01 5.09
N ALA A 103 5.41 3.10 5.25
CA ALA A 103 4.47 3.03 4.14
C ALA A 103 4.68 4.17 3.14
N THR A 104 4.90 5.40 3.63
CA THR A 104 5.18 6.56 2.79
C THR A 104 6.51 6.39 2.03
N LEU A 105 7.57 5.96 2.72
CA LEU A 105 8.86 5.67 2.07
C LEU A 105 8.75 4.55 1.04
N GLY A 106 8.04 3.47 1.36
CA GLY A 106 7.76 2.38 0.42
C GLY A 106 7.01 2.87 -0.82
N THR A 107 6.00 3.72 -0.64
CA THR A 107 5.25 4.34 -1.74
C THR A 107 6.17 5.20 -2.62
N LEU A 108 7.07 5.99 -2.01
CA LEU A 108 8.03 6.81 -2.75
C LEU A 108 9.02 5.94 -3.55
N LEU A 109 9.55 4.89 -2.94
CA LEU A 109 10.41 3.92 -3.64
C LEU A 109 9.67 3.23 -4.79
N GLY A 110 8.43 2.80 -4.56
CA GLY A 110 7.58 2.24 -5.60
C GLY A 110 7.34 3.20 -6.75
N ALA A 111 7.11 4.49 -6.47
CA ALA A 111 6.97 5.54 -7.46
C ALA A 111 8.22 5.66 -8.35
N MET A 112 9.40 5.63 -7.75
CA MET A 112 10.67 5.65 -8.48
C MET A 112 10.86 4.41 -9.35
N LEU A 113 10.31 3.27 -8.94
CA LEU A 113 10.43 2.00 -9.65
C LEU A 113 9.38 1.78 -10.74
N VAL A 114 8.34 2.63 -10.85
CA VAL A 114 7.28 2.49 -11.88
C VAL A 114 7.86 2.31 -13.31
N PRO A 115 8.82 3.12 -13.79
CA PRO A 115 9.36 2.94 -15.14
C PRO A 115 10.11 1.61 -15.31
N THR A 116 10.80 1.15 -14.27
CA THR A 116 11.49 -0.14 -14.22
C THR A 116 10.49 -1.29 -14.29
N PHE A 117 9.44 -1.26 -13.45
CA PHE A 117 8.39 -2.27 -13.46
C PHE A 117 7.60 -2.28 -14.78
N ALA A 118 7.38 -1.12 -15.42
CA ALA A 118 6.78 -1.08 -16.74
C ALA A 118 7.63 -1.83 -17.78
N ALA A 119 8.95 -1.71 -17.73
CA ALA A 119 9.84 -2.47 -18.61
C ALA A 119 9.85 -3.97 -18.27
N VAL A 120 9.87 -4.32 -16.98
CA VAL A 120 9.81 -5.72 -16.52
C VAL A 120 8.49 -6.38 -16.93
N PHE A 121 7.36 -5.75 -16.68
CA PHE A 121 6.03 -6.28 -17.06
C PHE A 121 5.87 -6.40 -18.57
N SER A 122 6.40 -5.43 -19.35
CA SER A 122 6.37 -5.53 -20.81
C SER A 122 7.13 -6.75 -21.30
N ARG A 123 8.32 -7.01 -20.74
CA ARG A 123 9.12 -8.20 -21.09
C ARG A 123 8.47 -9.49 -20.62
N ALA A 124 7.94 -9.51 -19.41
CA ALA A 124 7.26 -10.67 -18.86
C ALA A 124 6.04 -11.04 -19.71
N ALA A 125 5.24 -10.06 -20.15
CA ALA A 125 4.11 -10.30 -21.03
C ALA A 125 4.52 -10.85 -22.41
N LEU A 126 5.63 -10.37 -22.97
CA LEU A 126 6.20 -10.91 -24.22
C LEU A 126 6.76 -12.31 -24.02
N ALA A 127 7.50 -12.54 -22.94
CA ALA A 127 8.12 -13.83 -22.66
C ALA A 127 7.11 -14.94 -22.32
N TYR A 128 5.93 -14.56 -21.79
CA TYR A 128 4.88 -15.52 -21.47
C TYR A 128 4.42 -16.32 -22.69
N GLU A 129 4.40 -15.73 -23.86
CA GLU A 129 4.04 -16.42 -25.11
C GLU A 129 4.98 -17.59 -25.44
N PHE A 130 6.25 -17.49 -25.01
CA PHE A 130 7.23 -18.54 -25.24
C PHE A 130 7.27 -19.60 -24.12
N HIS A 131 6.91 -19.22 -22.88
CA HIS A 131 7.02 -20.12 -21.73
C HIS A 131 5.69 -20.76 -21.31
N GLY A 132 4.55 -20.21 -21.73
CA GLY A 132 3.21 -20.77 -21.51
C GLY A 132 2.74 -20.82 -20.06
N SER A 133 3.59 -20.46 -19.06
CA SER A 133 3.19 -20.50 -17.66
C SER A 133 3.83 -19.41 -16.81
N PHE A 134 3.03 -18.79 -15.89
CA PHE A 134 3.53 -17.81 -14.92
C PHE A 134 4.53 -18.38 -13.91
N PRO A 135 4.36 -19.59 -13.35
CA PRO A 135 5.35 -20.17 -12.45
C PRO A 135 6.72 -20.35 -13.12
N ALA A 136 6.79 -20.81 -14.37
CA ALA A 136 8.04 -20.94 -15.10
C ALA A 136 8.70 -19.59 -15.35
N LEU A 137 7.91 -18.57 -15.70
CA LEU A 137 8.39 -17.20 -15.89
C LEU A 137 8.91 -16.60 -14.58
N LEU A 138 8.21 -16.84 -13.45
CA LEU A 138 8.62 -16.38 -12.13
C LEU A 138 9.93 -17.01 -11.70
N LEU A 139 10.08 -18.33 -11.84
CA LEU A 139 11.29 -19.06 -11.53
C LEU A 139 12.46 -18.57 -12.39
N HIS A 140 12.23 -18.30 -13.67
CA HIS A 140 13.26 -17.76 -14.55
C HIS A 140 13.66 -16.33 -14.16
N THR A 141 12.69 -15.49 -13.77
CA THR A 141 12.94 -14.09 -13.37
C THR A 141 13.62 -13.99 -12.00
N LEU A 142 13.28 -14.88 -11.07
CA LEU A 142 13.89 -14.97 -9.73
C LEU A 142 15.28 -15.63 -9.76
N SER A 143 15.72 -16.20 -10.90
CA SER A 143 17.09 -16.70 -11.04
C SER A 143 18.10 -15.56 -10.84
N LEU A 144 19.30 -15.88 -10.35
CA LEU A 144 20.38 -14.90 -10.13
C LEU A 144 20.68 -14.07 -11.39
N ARG A 145 20.56 -14.69 -12.58
CA ARG A 145 20.74 -14.02 -13.88
C ARG A 145 19.56 -13.07 -14.20
N GLY A 146 18.34 -13.40 -13.77
CA GLY A 146 17.18 -12.52 -13.91
C GLY A 146 17.29 -11.29 -13.03
N PHE A 147 17.72 -11.47 -11.78
CA PHE A 147 17.86 -10.37 -10.82
C PHE A 147 18.94 -9.35 -11.22
N SER A 148 20.09 -9.81 -11.72
CA SER A 148 21.14 -8.91 -12.22
C SER A 148 20.68 -8.08 -13.42
N ARG A 149 19.80 -8.62 -14.27
CA ARG A 149 19.22 -7.90 -15.40
C ARG A 149 18.20 -6.83 -14.97
N ILE A 150 17.50 -7.00 -13.85
CA ILE A 150 16.61 -5.97 -13.31
C ILE A 150 17.40 -4.72 -12.92
N GLY A 151 18.57 -4.90 -12.29
CA GLY A 151 19.46 -3.80 -11.93
C GLY A 151 19.93 -2.94 -13.12
N GLN A 152 20.14 -3.58 -14.28
CA GLN A 152 20.53 -2.89 -15.53
C GLN A 152 19.40 -2.05 -16.14
N HIS A 153 18.16 -2.20 -15.65
CA HIS A 153 16.97 -1.52 -16.14
C HIS A 153 16.38 -0.50 -15.16
N LEU A 154 17.14 -0.17 -14.10
CA LEU A 154 16.76 0.91 -13.19
C LEU A 154 16.59 2.21 -13.99
N ARG A 155 15.35 2.65 -14.11
CA ARG A 155 14.97 3.90 -14.75
C ARG A 155 14.28 4.79 -13.72
N VAL A 156 14.86 5.95 -13.47
CA VAL A 156 14.24 6.97 -12.62
C VAL A 156 13.21 7.73 -13.45
N PRO A 157 12.04 8.08 -12.88
CA PRO A 157 11.05 8.91 -13.56
C PRO A 157 11.68 10.24 -14.00
N LEU A 158 11.54 10.61 -15.26
CA LEU A 158 11.99 11.90 -15.73
C LEU A 158 11.08 13.00 -15.16
N PRO A 159 11.62 14.09 -14.61
CA PRO A 159 10.84 15.23 -14.13
C PRO A 159 9.83 15.76 -15.16
N GLU A 160 10.17 15.66 -16.44
CA GLU A 160 9.33 16.05 -17.56
C GLU A 160 8.05 15.19 -17.66
N SER A 161 8.11 13.89 -17.33
CA SER A 161 6.93 13.01 -17.31
C SER A 161 5.93 13.44 -16.25
N ILE A 162 6.41 13.85 -15.08
CA ILE A 162 5.58 14.36 -13.99
C ILE A 162 4.95 15.70 -14.38
N ARG A 163 5.74 16.60 -15.00
CA ARG A 163 5.26 17.91 -15.46
C ARG A 163 4.21 17.78 -16.58
N LYS A 164 4.38 16.83 -17.51
CA LYS A 164 3.40 16.55 -18.57
C LYS A 164 2.11 15.97 -18.00
N ALA A 165 2.20 15.08 -16.98
CA ALA A 165 1.03 14.51 -16.31
C ALA A 165 0.17 15.59 -15.62
N GLY A 166 0.77 16.65 -15.07
CA GLY A 166 0.06 17.77 -14.46
C GLY A 166 -0.83 18.57 -15.42
N ARG A 167 -0.62 18.46 -16.74
CA ARG A 167 -1.47 19.09 -17.77
C ARG A 167 -2.72 18.27 -18.10
N PHE A 168 -2.75 17.00 -17.72
CA PHE A 168 -3.88 16.12 -17.95
C PHE A 168 -4.91 16.28 -16.83
N ARG A 169 -6.13 16.70 -17.18
CA ARG A 169 -7.21 16.88 -16.20
C ARG A 169 -7.96 15.57 -15.97
N LEU A 170 -7.68 14.92 -14.86
CA LEU A 170 -8.56 13.88 -14.31
C LEU A 170 -9.68 14.52 -13.46
N PRO A 171 -10.82 13.84 -13.32
CA PRO A 171 -11.83 14.26 -12.35
C PRO A 171 -11.21 14.38 -10.96
N ARG A 172 -11.45 15.49 -10.26
CA ARG A 172 -10.95 15.71 -8.89
C ARG A 172 -11.41 14.61 -7.93
N SER A 173 -12.59 14.05 -8.17
CA SER A 173 -13.13 12.92 -7.43
C SER A 173 -12.24 11.68 -7.50
N PHE A 174 -11.61 11.39 -8.65
CA PHE A 174 -10.70 10.26 -8.81
C PHE A 174 -9.47 10.40 -7.91
N LEU A 175 -8.84 11.58 -7.88
CA LEU A 175 -7.71 11.83 -6.99
C LEU A 175 -8.11 11.75 -5.52
N LEU A 176 -9.23 12.41 -5.16
CA LEU A 176 -9.73 12.42 -3.79
C LEU A 176 -10.05 11.00 -3.30
N LEU A 177 -10.75 10.20 -4.10
CA LEU A 177 -11.04 8.81 -3.79
C LEU A 177 -9.77 7.98 -3.60
N ASN A 178 -8.77 8.16 -4.47
CA ASN A 178 -7.49 7.45 -4.34
C ASN A 178 -6.76 7.83 -3.03
N VAL A 179 -6.78 9.10 -2.65
CA VAL A 179 -6.23 9.58 -1.36
C VAL A 179 -6.97 8.95 -0.19
N ILE A 180 -8.31 9.01 -0.18
CA ILE A 180 -9.15 8.46 0.91
C ILE A 180 -8.93 6.95 1.04
N VAL A 181 -9.05 6.21 -0.05
CA VAL A 181 -8.89 4.75 -0.04
C VAL A 181 -7.49 4.35 0.46
N THR A 182 -6.46 5.04 -0.02
CA THR A 182 -5.09 4.77 0.44
C THR A 182 -4.91 5.11 1.91
N ALA A 183 -5.45 6.23 2.38
CA ALA A 183 -5.34 6.62 3.78
C ALA A 183 -6.02 5.60 4.70
N VAL A 184 -7.26 5.19 4.38
CA VAL A 184 -8.02 4.19 5.13
C VAL A 184 -7.28 2.85 5.13
N TYR A 185 -6.77 2.41 4.00
CA TYR A 185 -6.04 1.16 3.87
C TYR A 185 -4.72 1.16 4.67
N THR A 186 -3.98 2.28 4.62
CA THR A 186 -2.70 2.42 5.31
C THR A 186 -2.88 2.45 6.83
N VAL A 187 -3.94 3.11 7.32
CA VAL A 187 -4.18 3.26 8.76
C VAL A 187 -4.88 2.05 9.39
N GLY A 188 -5.58 1.23 8.60
CA GLY A 188 -6.49 0.19 9.08
C GLY A 188 -5.89 -0.74 10.14
N ILE A 189 -4.80 -1.45 9.82
CA ILE A 189 -4.13 -2.35 10.79
C ILE A 189 -3.53 -1.57 11.97
N SER A 190 -2.85 -0.45 11.71
CA SER A 190 -2.21 0.34 12.75
C SER A 190 -3.22 0.87 13.77
N ALA A 191 -4.35 1.39 13.30
CA ALA A 191 -5.41 1.92 14.15
C ALA A 191 -6.07 0.81 15.00
N THR A 192 -6.36 -0.35 14.40
CA THR A 192 -7.00 -1.47 15.12
C THR A 192 -6.07 -2.10 16.15
N MET A 193 -4.78 -2.23 15.85
CA MET A 193 -3.78 -2.72 16.79
C MET A 193 -3.53 -1.72 17.93
N TYR A 194 -3.52 -0.43 17.65
CA TYR A 194 -3.41 0.58 18.70
C TYR A 194 -4.67 0.63 19.57
N ALA A 195 -5.86 0.51 18.96
CA ALA A 195 -7.14 0.42 19.67
C ALA A 195 -7.18 -0.79 20.63
N SER A 196 -6.63 -1.95 20.23
CA SER A 196 -6.55 -3.13 21.09
C SER A 196 -5.63 -2.91 22.31
N ALA A 197 -4.59 -2.10 22.17
CA ALA A 197 -3.73 -1.70 23.29
C ALA A 197 -4.43 -0.72 24.24
N LEU A 198 -5.25 0.20 23.71
CA LEU A 198 -6.01 1.17 24.50
C LEU A 198 -7.15 0.52 25.31
N LYS A 199 -7.71 -0.59 24.80
CA LYS A 199 -8.82 -1.34 25.41
C LYS A 199 -8.57 -2.85 25.27
N PRO A 200 -7.73 -3.42 26.17
CA PRO A 200 -7.36 -4.85 26.12
C PRO A 200 -8.55 -5.80 26.24
N ASP A 201 -9.59 -5.41 26.95
CA ASP A 201 -10.86 -6.16 27.10
C ASP A 201 -11.60 -6.32 25.75
N LEU A 202 -11.42 -5.38 24.83
CA LEU A 202 -11.99 -5.39 23.48
C LEU A 202 -10.95 -5.73 22.39
N ALA A 203 -9.77 -6.20 22.78
CA ALA A 203 -8.65 -6.39 21.84
C ALA A 203 -9.02 -7.29 20.65
N ARG A 204 -9.73 -8.39 20.92
CA ARG A 204 -10.18 -9.32 19.87
C ARG A 204 -11.13 -8.64 18.87
N THR A 205 -12.14 -7.92 19.37
CA THR A 205 -13.08 -7.18 18.54
C THR A 205 -12.38 -6.07 17.76
N ALA A 206 -11.53 -5.28 18.42
CA ALA A 206 -10.78 -4.20 17.79
C ALA A 206 -9.89 -4.70 16.63
N THR A 207 -9.16 -5.80 16.84
CA THR A 207 -8.26 -6.36 15.82
C THR A 207 -9.01 -6.94 14.63
N THR A 208 -10.17 -7.59 14.84
CA THR A 208 -10.98 -8.15 13.74
C THR A 208 -11.61 -7.06 12.87
N LEU A 209 -11.85 -5.87 13.40
CA LEU A 209 -12.32 -4.70 12.62
C LEU A 209 -11.33 -4.28 11.53
N SER A 210 -10.05 -4.68 11.60
CA SER A 210 -9.09 -4.43 10.51
C SER A 210 -9.54 -5.06 9.19
N GLY A 211 -10.11 -6.27 9.25
CA GLY A 211 -10.66 -6.95 8.06
C GLY A 211 -11.82 -6.18 7.42
N VAL A 212 -12.70 -5.60 8.25
CA VAL A 212 -13.83 -4.78 7.79
C VAL A 212 -13.33 -3.49 7.14
N ILE A 213 -12.43 -2.77 7.81
CA ILE A 213 -11.88 -1.50 7.30
C ILE A 213 -11.14 -1.73 5.97
N ASN A 214 -10.28 -2.74 5.91
CA ASN A 214 -9.53 -3.06 4.70
C ASN A 214 -10.44 -3.62 3.60
N GLY A 215 -11.48 -4.37 3.94
CA GLY A 215 -12.50 -4.83 3.02
C GLY A 215 -13.24 -3.68 2.35
N ILE A 216 -13.69 -2.69 3.13
CA ILE A 216 -14.32 -1.47 2.59
C ILE A 216 -13.34 -0.72 1.68
N GLY A 217 -12.09 -0.52 2.12
CA GLY A 217 -11.05 0.11 1.29
C GLY A 217 -10.84 -0.62 -0.04
N THR A 218 -10.81 -1.95 -0.01
CA THR A 218 -10.68 -2.78 -1.22
C THR A 218 -11.90 -2.65 -2.14
N LEU A 219 -13.12 -2.66 -1.58
CA LEU A 219 -14.35 -2.46 -2.36
C LEU A 219 -14.37 -1.09 -3.06
N LEU A 220 -14.01 -0.03 -2.35
CA LEU A 220 -13.91 1.31 -2.94
C LEU A 220 -12.86 1.38 -4.05
N LEU A 221 -11.71 0.74 -3.87
CA LEU A 221 -10.67 0.66 -4.90
C LEU A 221 -11.20 -0.02 -6.16
N VAL A 222 -11.78 -1.22 -6.01
CA VAL A 222 -12.22 -2.07 -7.13
C VAL A 222 -13.46 -1.49 -7.82
N LEU A 223 -14.37 -0.85 -7.08
CA LEU A 223 -15.62 -0.33 -7.66
C LEU A 223 -15.47 1.07 -8.25
N LEU A 224 -14.59 1.92 -7.70
CA LEU A 224 -14.56 3.33 -8.06
C LEU A 224 -13.26 3.76 -8.79
N ILE A 225 -12.11 3.17 -8.44
CA ILE A 225 -10.82 3.59 -8.98
C ILE A 225 -10.40 2.72 -10.16
N ASP A 226 -10.46 1.41 -10.00
CA ASP A 226 -10.00 0.47 -11.03
C ASP A 226 -10.80 0.55 -12.33
N PRO A 227 -12.14 0.69 -12.36
CA PRO A 227 -12.90 0.80 -13.60
C PRO A 227 -12.52 2.02 -14.43
N VAL A 228 -12.33 3.18 -13.78
CA VAL A 228 -11.93 4.41 -14.48
C VAL A 228 -10.56 4.23 -15.15
N SER A 229 -9.63 3.63 -14.43
CA SER A 229 -8.28 3.38 -14.92
C SER A 229 -8.26 2.32 -16.02
N ALA A 230 -9.06 1.27 -15.88
CA ALA A 230 -9.22 0.21 -16.88
C ALA A 230 -9.83 0.76 -18.17
N LEU A 231 -10.89 1.58 -18.07
CA LEU A 231 -11.54 2.20 -19.22
C LEU A 231 -10.56 3.06 -20.04
N ILE A 232 -9.78 3.93 -19.37
CA ILE A 232 -8.82 4.79 -20.08
C ILE A 232 -7.71 3.95 -20.72
N THR A 233 -7.27 2.88 -20.05
CA THR A 233 -6.25 1.97 -20.58
C THR A 233 -6.76 1.22 -21.82
N ASP A 234 -8.01 0.72 -21.79
CA ASP A 234 -8.66 0.04 -22.92
C ASP A 234 -8.87 0.99 -24.11
N GLN A 235 -9.36 2.22 -23.86
CA GLN A 235 -9.52 3.24 -24.89
C GLN A 235 -8.19 3.63 -25.54
N ALA A 236 -7.11 3.70 -24.75
CA ALA A 236 -5.77 3.97 -25.27
C ALA A 236 -5.26 2.82 -26.15
N LEU A 237 -5.54 1.57 -25.78
CA LEU A 237 -5.19 0.39 -26.58
C LEU A 237 -5.92 0.38 -27.94
N ARG A 238 -7.19 0.77 -27.94
CA ARG A 238 -8.01 0.83 -29.17
C ARG A 238 -7.70 2.07 -30.05
N GLY A 239 -6.76 2.92 -29.64
CA GLY A 239 -6.44 4.14 -30.36
C GLY A 239 -7.43 5.30 -30.18
N ASN A 240 -8.47 5.12 -29.36
CA ASN A 240 -9.47 6.16 -29.07
C ASN A 240 -8.96 7.24 -28.12
N ARG A 241 -7.79 7.01 -27.47
CA ARG A 241 -7.09 7.97 -26.62
C ARG A 241 -5.58 7.88 -26.83
N PRO A 242 -4.84 8.99 -26.62
CA PRO A 242 -3.38 8.95 -26.64
C PRO A 242 -2.84 7.99 -25.57
N SER A 243 -1.88 7.14 -25.91
CA SER A 243 -1.23 6.21 -24.96
C SER A 243 -0.53 6.94 -23.79
N ALA A 244 -0.15 8.20 -23.99
CA ALA A 244 0.39 9.06 -22.95
C ALA A 244 -0.57 9.26 -21.76
N GLU A 245 -1.89 9.22 -21.99
CA GLU A 245 -2.88 9.39 -20.92
C GLU A 245 -2.82 8.26 -19.88
N VAL A 246 -2.42 7.05 -20.28
CA VAL A 246 -2.22 5.95 -19.35
C VAL A 246 -1.06 6.22 -18.40
N SER A 247 0.02 6.82 -18.92
CA SER A 247 1.13 7.24 -18.05
C SER A 247 0.70 8.36 -17.08
N HIS A 248 -0.15 9.27 -17.54
CA HIS A 248 -0.68 10.36 -16.70
C HIS A 248 -1.57 9.82 -15.57
N ILE A 249 -2.45 8.84 -15.85
CA ILE A 249 -3.27 8.19 -14.82
C ILE A 249 -2.41 7.49 -13.78
N VAL A 250 -1.37 6.76 -14.20
CA VAL A 250 -0.44 6.11 -13.28
C VAL A 250 0.26 7.11 -12.38
N VAL A 251 0.70 8.26 -12.93
CA VAL A 251 1.29 9.34 -12.12
C VAL A 251 0.28 9.85 -11.08
N TRP A 252 -0.97 10.10 -11.47
CA TRP A 252 -2.00 10.58 -10.54
C TRP A 252 -2.36 9.54 -9.48
N GLN A 253 -2.37 8.24 -9.81
CA GLN A 253 -2.56 7.17 -8.83
C GLN A 253 -1.40 7.14 -7.81
N VAL A 254 -0.18 7.28 -8.28
CA VAL A 254 1.02 7.35 -7.42
C VAL A 254 0.97 8.58 -6.50
N VAL A 255 0.65 9.75 -7.05
CA VAL A 255 0.50 11.00 -6.28
C VAL A 255 -0.60 10.87 -5.23
N GLY A 256 -1.77 10.37 -5.63
CA GLY A 256 -2.88 10.15 -4.70
C GLY A 256 -2.51 9.16 -3.59
N ARG A 257 -1.77 8.10 -3.92
CA ARG A 257 -1.28 7.13 -2.94
C ARG A 257 -0.26 7.75 -1.99
N LEU A 258 0.66 8.56 -2.48
CA LEU A 258 1.63 9.27 -1.64
C LEU A 258 0.93 10.25 -0.67
N ILE A 259 0.01 11.06 -1.17
CA ILE A 259 -0.81 11.96 -0.35
C ILE A 259 -1.61 11.14 0.67
N GLY A 260 -2.22 10.02 0.26
CA GLY A 260 -2.99 9.14 1.13
C GLY A 260 -2.17 8.58 2.30
N THR A 261 -0.92 8.17 2.08
CA THR A 261 -0.04 7.71 3.18
C THR A 261 0.36 8.84 4.13
N LEU A 262 0.50 10.08 3.62
CA LEU A 262 0.72 11.26 4.47
C LEU A 262 -0.53 11.61 5.28
N VAL A 263 -1.71 11.56 4.67
CA VAL A 263 -3.00 11.76 5.36
C VAL A 263 -3.23 10.68 6.42
N ALA A 264 -2.78 9.45 6.17
CA ALA A 264 -2.85 8.36 7.16
C ALA A 264 -2.11 8.69 8.46
N GLN A 265 -1.04 9.48 8.42
CA GLN A 265 -0.34 9.97 9.63
C GLN A 265 -1.28 10.81 10.51
N LEU A 266 -2.08 11.67 9.90
CA LEU A 266 -3.03 12.54 10.62
C LEU A 266 -4.25 11.76 11.10
N LEU A 267 -4.69 10.76 10.33
CA LEU A 267 -5.86 9.96 10.63
C LEU A 267 -5.61 8.86 11.66
N PHE A 268 -4.37 8.51 11.96
CA PHE A 268 -4.04 7.35 12.80
C PHE A 268 -4.72 7.38 14.17
N LEU A 269 -4.53 8.43 14.96
CA LEU A 269 -5.13 8.53 16.29
C LEU A 269 -6.66 8.66 16.24
N PRO A 270 -7.25 9.55 15.41
CA PRO A 270 -8.71 9.59 15.23
C PRO A 270 -9.30 8.24 14.82
N ALA A 271 -8.66 7.52 13.90
CA ALA A 271 -9.12 6.21 13.46
C ALA A 271 -9.06 5.16 14.59
N ALA A 272 -7.99 5.17 15.39
CA ALA A 272 -7.89 4.27 16.53
C ALA A 272 -8.99 4.53 17.59
N LEU A 273 -9.27 5.79 17.90
CA LEU A 273 -10.36 6.16 18.80
C LEU A 273 -11.73 5.79 18.23
N PHE A 274 -11.90 5.95 16.92
CA PHE A 274 -13.12 5.50 16.23
C PHE A 274 -13.29 3.99 16.34
N VAL A 275 -12.23 3.19 16.15
CA VAL A 275 -12.27 1.74 16.31
C VAL A 275 -12.64 1.35 17.75
N VAL A 276 -12.08 2.01 18.77
CA VAL A 276 -12.47 1.78 20.17
C VAL A 276 -13.96 2.00 20.37
N ARG A 277 -14.47 3.14 19.87
CA ARG A 277 -15.91 3.46 19.96
C ARG A 277 -16.78 2.43 19.25
N LEU A 278 -16.39 2.06 18.04
CA LEU A 278 -17.11 1.06 17.25
C LEU A 278 -17.13 -0.31 17.95
N ALA A 279 -15.99 -0.74 18.51
CA ALA A 279 -15.90 -2.00 19.26
C ALA A 279 -16.78 -2.00 20.53
N GLN A 280 -16.98 -0.84 21.16
CA GLN A 280 -17.87 -0.70 22.34
C GLN A 280 -19.36 -0.72 21.98
N LEU A 281 -19.72 -0.39 20.73
CA LEU A 281 -21.11 -0.36 20.25
C LEU A 281 -21.58 -1.70 19.70
N LEU A 282 -20.66 -2.61 19.42
CA LEU A 282 -21.02 -3.95 18.98
C LEU A 282 -21.53 -4.77 20.18
N PRO A 283 -22.66 -5.51 20.00
CA PRO A 283 -23.29 -6.28 21.06
C PRO A 283 -22.43 -7.46 21.55
#